data_3f078e8b064a745e23ab5d74f7fe7d90
#
_entry.id   3f078e8b064a745e23ab5d74f7fe7d90
#
_cell.length_a   1.000
_cell.length_b   1.000
_cell.length_c   1.000
_cell.angle_alpha   90.00
_cell.angle_beta   90.00
_cell.angle_gamma   90.00
#
_symmetry.space_group_name_H-M   'P 1'
#
loop_
_entity.id
_entity.type
_entity.pdbx_description
1 polymer ?
#
loop_
_entity_poly.entity_id
_entity_poly.type
_entity_poly.pdbx_seq_one_letter_code
_entity_poly.pdbx_strand_id
1 'polypeptide(L)'
;FWMIEPEIAFADLEDDMMLAESMLKYVINYVLENAPEEMAFFNNFVDKGLLDRLRNVVENDFARVTYTEAIDILSKHNDKFDYKVSWGCDLQTEHERYLTEQIYKRPVFVTDYPKEIKAFYMKLNNDGKTVAAVDCLVPGIGEIIGGSQREDDYDKLLARINELGLSEDDYKFYLDLRKYGSARHAGFGLGFERCVMYLTGMGNIRDVIPFPRTVNNCEL
;
A
#
# COMPACT_ATOMS: atom_id res chain seq x y z
N PHE A 1 5.21 3.26 15.02
CA PHE A 1 4.25 2.27 14.48
C PHE A 1 4.99 1.01 14.04
N TRP A 2 4.27 -0.10 13.97
CA TRP A 2 4.82 -1.37 13.56
C TRP A 2 4.49 -1.67 12.10
N MET A 3 5.42 -2.37 11.44
CA MET A 3 5.26 -2.77 10.05
C MET A 3 5.51 -4.27 9.89
N ILE A 4 4.76 -4.91 9.01
CA ILE A 4 5.05 -6.25 8.50
C ILE A 4 5.63 -6.04 7.12
N GLU A 5 6.92 -6.35 6.95
CA GLU A 5 7.70 -5.96 5.77
C GLU A 5 8.42 -7.15 5.13
N PRO A 6 7.70 -8.04 4.42
CA PRO A 6 8.35 -9.11 3.68
C PRO A 6 9.16 -8.56 2.50
N GLU A 7 10.32 -9.16 2.25
CA GLU A 7 11.14 -8.91 1.08
C GLU A 7 11.46 -10.25 0.44
N ILE A 8 11.12 -10.43 -0.85
CA ILE A 8 11.11 -11.72 -1.53
C ILE A 8 12.19 -11.75 -2.60
N ALA A 9 13.16 -12.65 -2.47
CA ALA A 9 14.17 -12.88 -3.49
C ALA A 9 13.55 -13.54 -4.74
N PHE A 10 14.04 -13.15 -5.91
CA PHE A 10 13.66 -13.67 -7.23
C PHE A 10 12.22 -13.35 -7.65
N ALA A 11 11.53 -12.50 -6.91
CA ALA A 11 10.16 -12.05 -7.17
C ALA A 11 10.12 -10.77 -8.02
N ASP A 12 9.06 -10.63 -8.80
CA ASP A 12 8.68 -9.39 -9.47
C ASP A 12 7.46 -8.73 -8.79
N LEU A 13 6.93 -7.67 -9.38
CA LEU A 13 5.77 -6.95 -8.83
C LEU A 13 4.52 -7.84 -8.77
N GLU A 14 4.35 -8.75 -9.73
CA GLU A 14 3.21 -9.68 -9.75
C GLU A 14 3.27 -10.67 -8.58
N ASP A 15 4.45 -11.25 -8.32
CA ASP A 15 4.68 -12.14 -7.18
C ASP A 15 4.42 -11.43 -5.86
N ASP A 16 4.82 -10.15 -5.76
CA ASP A 16 4.61 -9.30 -4.59
C ASP A 16 3.12 -9.05 -4.31
N MET A 17 2.36 -8.71 -5.35
CA MET A 17 0.91 -8.55 -5.25
C MET A 17 0.20 -9.85 -4.85
N MET A 18 0.61 -10.99 -5.40
CA MET A 18 0.03 -12.29 -5.04
C MET A 18 0.26 -12.63 -3.55
N LEU A 19 1.47 -12.35 -3.05
CA LEU A 19 1.75 -12.56 -1.63
C LEU A 19 0.96 -11.60 -0.74
N ALA A 20 0.88 -10.32 -1.12
CA ALA A 20 0.13 -9.30 -0.38
C ALA A 20 -1.38 -9.67 -0.28
N GLU A 21 -1.99 -10.07 -1.40
CA GLU A 21 -3.38 -10.53 -1.44
C GLU A 21 -3.59 -11.77 -0.55
N SER A 22 -2.72 -12.78 -0.69
CA SER A 22 -2.81 -14.02 0.07
C SER A 22 -2.64 -13.78 1.56
N MET A 23 -1.70 -12.92 1.96
CA MET A 23 -1.45 -12.56 3.35
C MET A 23 -2.66 -11.83 3.96
N LEU A 24 -3.20 -10.83 3.26
CA LEU A 24 -4.33 -10.06 3.77
C LEU A 24 -5.58 -10.94 3.93
N LYS A 25 -5.88 -11.77 2.94
CA LYS A 25 -6.99 -12.75 3.02
C LYS A 25 -6.78 -13.74 4.16
N TYR A 26 -5.56 -14.25 4.34
CA TYR A 26 -5.23 -15.16 5.43
C TYR A 26 -5.47 -14.52 6.81
N VAL A 27 -4.96 -13.31 7.03
CA VAL A 27 -5.11 -12.59 8.31
C VAL A 27 -6.59 -12.34 8.63
N ILE A 28 -7.37 -11.87 7.65
CA ILE A 28 -8.81 -11.63 7.83
C ILE A 28 -9.54 -12.91 8.15
N ASN A 29 -9.33 -14.00 7.40
CA ASN A 29 -9.96 -15.30 7.67
C ASN A 29 -9.59 -15.81 9.05
N TYR A 30 -8.32 -15.75 9.42
CA TYR A 30 -7.86 -16.19 10.73
C TYR A 30 -8.59 -15.47 11.87
N VAL A 31 -8.76 -14.15 11.78
CA VAL A 31 -9.46 -13.36 12.80
C VAL A 31 -10.97 -13.69 12.83
N LEU A 32 -11.61 -13.82 11.66
CA LEU A 32 -13.03 -14.20 11.59
C LEU A 32 -13.31 -15.58 12.19
N GLU A 33 -12.38 -16.53 12.07
CA GLU A 33 -12.51 -17.88 12.58
C GLU A 33 -12.15 -18.00 14.07
N ASN A 34 -11.13 -17.27 14.53
CA ASN A 34 -10.54 -17.45 15.86
C ASN A 34 -10.94 -16.39 16.90
N ALA A 35 -11.58 -15.29 16.47
CA ALA A 35 -12.08 -14.23 17.34
C ALA A 35 -13.54 -13.84 17.02
N PRO A 36 -14.48 -14.80 16.86
CA PRO A 36 -15.83 -14.49 16.39
C PRO A 36 -16.63 -13.62 17.36
N GLU A 37 -16.41 -13.74 18.67
CA GLU A 37 -17.11 -12.96 19.68
C GLU A 37 -16.68 -11.49 19.63
N GLU A 38 -15.37 -11.23 19.54
CA GLU A 38 -14.80 -9.90 19.40
C GLU A 38 -15.24 -9.26 18.08
N MET A 39 -15.21 -10.02 16.99
CA MET A 39 -15.66 -9.55 15.70
C MET A 39 -17.15 -9.20 15.68
N ALA A 40 -17.99 -9.98 16.35
CA ALA A 40 -19.40 -9.67 16.54
C ALA A 40 -19.59 -8.40 17.38
N PHE A 41 -18.77 -8.20 18.42
CA PHE A 41 -18.78 -6.98 19.23
C PHE A 41 -18.44 -5.74 18.36
N PHE A 42 -17.34 -5.77 17.62
CA PHE A 42 -16.96 -4.66 16.76
C PHE A 42 -18.00 -4.37 15.68
N ASN A 43 -18.56 -5.38 15.06
CA ASN A 43 -19.64 -5.23 14.07
C ASN A 43 -20.92 -4.60 14.66
N ASN A 44 -21.28 -4.94 15.90
CA ASN A 44 -22.49 -4.44 16.49
C ASN A 44 -22.36 -3.04 17.11
N PHE A 45 -21.21 -2.71 17.65
CA PHE A 45 -21.03 -1.51 18.48
C PHE A 45 -20.09 -0.46 17.88
N VAL A 46 -19.20 -0.83 16.93
CA VAL A 46 -18.24 0.07 16.32
C VAL A 46 -18.57 0.36 14.86
N ASP A 47 -18.70 -0.67 14.02
CA ASP A 47 -18.97 -0.52 12.58
C ASP A 47 -19.89 -1.63 12.08
N LYS A 48 -21.17 -1.32 11.91
CA LYS A 48 -22.23 -2.28 11.50
C LYS A 48 -22.03 -2.93 10.14
N GLY A 49 -21.11 -2.41 9.31
CA GLY A 49 -20.74 -2.98 8.01
C GLY A 49 -19.45 -3.78 8.01
N LEU A 50 -18.83 -3.96 9.17
CA LEU A 50 -17.49 -4.53 9.31
C LEU A 50 -17.39 -5.94 8.73
N LEU A 51 -18.25 -6.86 9.16
CA LEU A 51 -18.18 -8.26 8.73
C LEU A 51 -18.42 -8.42 7.23
N ASP A 52 -19.36 -7.66 6.66
CA ASP A 52 -19.64 -7.71 5.22
C ASP A 52 -18.47 -7.17 4.42
N ARG A 53 -17.82 -6.10 4.89
CA ARG A 53 -16.61 -5.53 4.27
C ARG A 53 -15.44 -6.52 4.31
N LEU A 54 -15.20 -7.16 5.44
CA LEU A 54 -14.11 -8.14 5.58
C LEU A 54 -14.36 -9.40 4.73
N ARG A 55 -15.59 -9.90 4.68
CA ARG A 55 -15.96 -11.00 3.78
C ARG A 55 -15.78 -10.64 2.31
N ASN A 56 -16.15 -9.43 1.92
CA ASN A 56 -15.93 -8.95 0.55
C ASN A 56 -14.44 -9.04 0.14
N VAL A 57 -13.51 -8.73 1.06
CA VAL A 57 -12.07 -8.84 0.79
C VAL A 57 -11.65 -10.30 0.59
N VAL A 58 -12.16 -11.19 1.41
CA VAL A 58 -11.77 -12.62 1.37
C VAL A 58 -12.33 -13.34 0.14
N GLU A 59 -13.57 -13.04 -0.21
CA GLU A 59 -14.35 -13.77 -1.23
C GLU A 59 -14.05 -13.31 -2.66
N ASN A 60 -13.46 -12.13 -2.83
CA ASN A 60 -13.19 -11.57 -4.16
C ASN A 60 -11.69 -11.51 -4.46
N ASP A 61 -11.33 -11.73 -5.72
CA ASP A 61 -10.00 -11.40 -6.23
C ASP A 61 -9.80 -9.88 -6.24
N PHE A 62 -8.61 -9.43 -5.92
CA PHE A 62 -8.32 -8.00 -5.93
C PHE A 62 -8.27 -7.48 -7.36
N ALA A 63 -8.90 -6.34 -7.60
CA ALA A 63 -8.81 -5.67 -8.90
C ALA A 63 -7.39 -5.11 -9.10
N ARG A 64 -7.01 -4.92 -10.34
CA ARG A 64 -5.72 -4.35 -10.74
C ARG A 64 -5.95 -3.21 -11.71
N VAL A 65 -5.26 -2.12 -11.50
CA VAL A 65 -5.35 -0.92 -12.34
C VAL A 65 -4.01 -0.19 -12.28
N THR A 66 -3.56 0.33 -13.40
CA THR A 66 -2.39 1.23 -13.40
C THR A 66 -2.77 2.60 -12.84
N TYR A 67 -1.81 3.30 -12.29
CA TYR A 67 -2.01 4.68 -11.81
C TYR A 67 -2.59 5.58 -12.93
N THR A 68 -2.10 5.45 -14.15
CA THR A 68 -2.59 6.23 -15.29
C THR A 68 -4.08 5.95 -15.57
N GLU A 69 -4.49 4.69 -15.59
CA GLU A 69 -5.89 4.32 -15.75
C GLU A 69 -6.74 4.78 -14.56
N ALA A 70 -6.21 4.68 -13.34
CA ALA A 70 -6.89 5.18 -12.14
C ALA A 70 -7.14 6.70 -12.23
N ILE A 71 -6.14 7.49 -12.66
CA ILE A 71 -6.29 8.93 -12.92
C ILE A 71 -7.34 9.20 -14.01
N ASP A 72 -7.35 8.43 -15.09
CA ASP A 72 -8.34 8.56 -16.17
C ASP A 72 -9.77 8.28 -15.68
N ILE A 73 -9.95 7.34 -14.77
CA ILE A 73 -11.23 7.05 -14.12
C ILE A 73 -11.64 8.20 -13.19
N LEU A 74 -10.75 8.57 -12.28
CA LEU A 74 -11.01 9.57 -11.23
C LEU A 74 -11.25 10.97 -11.83
N SER A 75 -10.50 11.36 -12.86
CA SER A 75 -10.63 12.69 -13.48
C SER A 75 -12.02 12.95 -14.06
N LYS A 76 -12.75 11.91 -14.48
CA LYS A 76 -14.14 11.99 -14.93
C LYS A 76 -15.12 12.35 -13.80
N HIS A 77 -14.67 12.26 -12.56
CA HIS A 77 -15.43 12.49 -11.35
C HIS A 77 -14.82 13.57 -10.45
N ASN A 78 -13.98 14.42 -11.02
CA ASN A 78 -13.28 15.47 -10.28
C ASN A 78 -14.22 16.44 -9.54
N ASP A 79 -15.47 16.58 -10.01
CA ASP A 79 -16.51 17.36 -9.35
C ASP A 79 -16.88 16.84 -7.94
N LYS A 80 -16.60 15.57 -7.65
CA LYS A 80 -16.92 14.90 -6.37
C LYS A 80 -15.82 14.99 -5.32
N PHE A 81 -14.62 15.44 -5.68
CA PHE A 81 -13.45 15.42 -4.81
C PHE A 81 -13.10 16.83 -4.32
N ASP A 82 -12.66 16.92 -3.08
CA ASP A 82 -12.07 18.13 -2.51
C ASP A 82 -10.72 18.43 -3.18
N TYR A 83 -9.91 17.40 -3.39
CA TYR A 83 -8.62 17.46 -4.09
C TYR A 83 -8.78 16.96 -5.53
N LYS A 84 -8.58 17.84 -6.50
CA LYS A 84 -8.70 17.47 -7.92
C LYS A 84 -7.52 16.61 -8.36
N VAL A 85 -7.79 15.50 -9.04
CA VAL A 85 -6.74 14.64 -9.58
C VAL A 85 -6.25 15.14 -10.93
N SER A 86 -4.94 15.00 -11.11
CA SER A 86 -4.24 15.11 -12.38
C SER A 86 -3.07 14.15 -12.39
N TRP A 87 -2.57 13.75 -13.56
CA TRP A 87 -1.43 12.85 -13.63
C TRP A 87 -0.22 13.44 -12.93
N GLY A 88 0.42 12.65 -12.06
CA GLY A 88 1.54 13.06 -11.23
C GLY A 88 1.19 13.53 -9.82
N CYS A 89 -0.09 13.63 -9.45
CA CYS A 89 -0.49 13.93 -8.08
C CYS A 89 -0.49 12.69 -7.18
N ASP A 90 -0.26 12.88 -5.88
CA ASP A 90 -0.53 11.85 -4.88
C ASP A 90 -2.03 11.61 -4.74
N LEU A 91 -2.44 10.35 -4.77
CA LEU A 91 -3.83 9.99 -4.47
C LEU A 91 -4.11 10.26 -2.99
N GLN A 92 -5.23 10.91 -2.73
CA GLN A 92 -5.71 11.13 -1.37
C GLN A 92 -6.69 10.01 -0.98
N THR A 93 -6.92 9.80 0.29
CA THR A 93 -7.85 8.77 0.80
C THR A 93 -9.23 8.81 0.15
N GLU A 94 -9.74 10.00 -0.23
CA GLU A 94 -11.01 10.12 -0.95
C GLU A 94 -10.98 9.46 -2.33
N HIS A 95 -9.85 9.57 -3.04
CA HIS A 95 -9.64 8.95 -4.36
C HIS A 95 -9.53 7.43 -4.26
N GLU A 96 -8.75 6.96 -3.29
CA GLU A 96 -8.52 5.53 -3.00
C GLU A 96 -9.84 4.83 -2.62
N ARG A 97 -10.60 5.46 -1.74
CA ARG A 97 -11.92 4.96 -1.35
C ARG A 97 -12.91 5.00 -2.50
N TYR A 98 -12.85 6.02 -3.35
CA TYR A 98 -13.73 6.08 -4.52
C TYR A 98 -13.46 4.91 -5.49
N LEU A 99 -12.19 4.57 -5.72
CA LEU A 99 -11.82 3.39 -6.52
C LEU A 99 -12.36 2.10 -5.91
N THR A 100 -12.14 1.89 -4.61
CA THR A 100 -12.51 0.63 -3.94
C THR A 100 -14.00 0.50 -3.66
N GLU A 101 -14.70 1.60 -3.35
CA GLU A 101 -16.10 1.58 -2.90
C GLU A 101 -17.11 1.86 -4.04
N GLN A 102 -16.75 2.69 -5.02
CA GLN A 102 -17.68 3.10 -6.07
C GLN A 102 -17.41 2.42 -7.42
N ILE A 103 -16.13 2.28 -7.78
CA ILE A 103 -15.75 1.74 -9.10
C ILE A 103 -15.65 0.21 -9.05
N TYR A 104 -14.72 -0.32 -8.26
CA TYR A 104 -14.42 -1.76 -8.25
C TYR A 104 -15.24 -2.55 -7.23
N LYS A 105 -15.71 -1.91 -6.16
CA LYS A 105 -16.49 -2.49 -5.03
C LYS A 105 -15.78 -3.67 -4.36
N ARG A 106 -14.46 -3.65 -4.35
CA ARG A 106 -13.56 -4.65 -3.81
C ARG A 106 -12.15 -4.07 -3.65
N PRO A 107 -11.19 -4.77 -3.01
CA PRO A 107 -9.81 -4.30 -2.96
C PRO A 107 -9.21 -4.10 -4.36
N VAL A 108 -8.30 -3.13 -4.47
CA VAL A 108 -7.67 -2.74 -5.73
C VAL A 108 -6.17 -2.58 -5.52
N PHE A 109 -5.38 -3.21 -6.36
CA PHE A 109 -3.98 -2.86 -6.55
C PHE A 109 -3.87 -1.74 -7.58
N VAL A 110 -3.25 -0.64 -7.19
CA VAL A 110 -2.85 0.43 -8.11
C VAL A 110 -1.37 0.31 -8.35
N THR A 111 -0.93 0.22 -9.61
CA THR A 111 0.46 -0.03 -10.00
C THR A 111 1.03 1.07 -10.89
N ASP A 112 2.33 1.02 -11.14
CA ASP A 112 3.01 1.84 -12.16
C ASP A 112 2.82 3.35 -11.93
N TYR A 113 3.17 3.78 -10.72
CA TYR A 113 3.10 5.17 -10.30
C TYR A 113 4.20 6.02 -10.97
N PRO A 114 3.96 7.33 -11.14
CA PRO A 114 5.00 8.26 -11.56
C PRO A 114 6.22 8.21 -10.64
N LYS A 115 7.42 8.16 -11.22
CA LYS A 115 8.66 8.07 -10.45
C LYS A 115 8.88 9.27 -9.50
N GLU A 116 8.32 10.42 -9.83
CA GLU A 116 8.48 11.66 -9.07
C GLU A 116 7.83 11.62 -7.69
N ILE A 117 6.78 10.81 -7.53
CA ILE A 117 6.02 10.69 -6.28
C ILE A 117 6.31 9.39 -5.50
N LYS A 118 7.29 8.62 -5.95
CA LYS A 118 7.68 7.35 -5.31
C LYS A 118 9.18 7.32 -4.98
N ALA A 119 9.55 6.39 -4.11
CA ALA A 119 10.91 6.29 -3.60
C ALA A 119 11.95 5.89 -4.67
N PHE A 120 13.20 6.32 -4.47
CA PHE A 120 14.30 6.16 -5.42
C PHE A 120 14.65 4.70 -5.74
N TYR A 121 14.40 3.78 -4.81
CA TYR A 121 14.78 2.38 -4.93
C TYR A 121 13.80 1.51 -5.73
N MET A 122 12.67 2.07 -6.14
CA MET A 122 11.68 1.35 -6.90
C MET A 122 12.13 1.18 -8.36
N LYS A 123 11.88 0.00 -8.93
CA LYS A 123 12.33 -0.34 -10.28
C LYS A 123 11.71 0.58 -11.33
N LEU A 124 12.57 1.23 -12.13
CA LEU A 124 12.12 2.07 -13.23
C LEU A 124 11.54 1.21 -14.35
N ASN A 125 10.32 1.52 -14.77
CA ASN A 125 9.67 0.86 -15.91
C ASN A 125 10.32 1.28 -17.25
N ASN A 126 10.05 0.52 -18.31
CA ASN A 126 10.65 0.75 -19.63
C ASN A 126 10.22 2.08 -20.28
N ASP A 127 9.15 2.69 -19.80
CA ASP A 127 8.69 4.01 -20.27
C ASP A 127 9.57 5.19 -19.76
N GLY A 128 10.44 4.91 -18.78
CA GLY A 128 11.31 5.90 -18.14
C GLY A 128 10.58 6.94 -17.29
N LYS A 129 9.29 6.81 -17.09
CA LYS A 129 8.41 7.76 -16.38
C LYS A 129 7.76 7.16 -15.13
N THR A 130 7.44 5.88 -15.17
CA THR A 130 6.78 5.18 -14.08
C THR A 130 7.73 4.19 -13.40
N VAL A 131 7.37 3.77 -12.20
CA VAL A 131 8.09 2.76 -11.42
C VAL A 131 7.15 1.61 -11.09
N ALA A 132 7.71 0.40 -10.94
CA ALA A 132 7.00 -0.80 -10.54
C ALA A 132 6.63 -0.76 -9.03
N ALA A 133 5.87 0.27 -8.66
CA ALA A 133 5.27 0.44 -7.35
C ALA A 133 3.89 -0.20 -7.33
N VAL A 134 3.41 -0.54 -6.14
CA VAL A 134 2.05 -1.00 -5.88
C VAL A 134 1.53 -0.46 -4.56
N ASP A 135 0.31 0.03 -4.57
CA ASP A 135 -0.45 0.28 -3.34
C ASP A 135 -1.70 -0.61 -3.36
N CYS A 136 -1.92 -1.36 -2.28
CA CYS A 136 -3.12 -2.14 -2.06
C CYS A 136 -4.15 -1.28 -1.33
N LEU A 137 -5.24 -0.98 -2.01
CA LEU A 137 -6.33 -0.17 -1.50
C LEU A 137 -7.49 -1.08 -1.07
N VAL A 138 -8.06 -0.79 0.10
CA VAL A 138 -9.23 -1.52 0.62
C VAL A 138 -10.38 -0.56 0.93
N PRO A 139 -11.65 -1.02 0.82
CA PRO A 139 -12.80 -0.21 1.19
C PRO A 139 -12.73 0.26 2.65
N GLY A 140 -13.08 1.52 2.91
CA GLY A 140 -13.14 2.10 4.25
C GLY A 140 -11.87 2.83 4.70
N ILE A 141 -10.68 2.33 4.38
CA ILE A 141 -9.40 2.92 4.80
C ILE A 141 -8.64 3.58 3.63
N GLY A 142 -8.68 3.00 2.44
CA GLY A 142 -7.78 3.31 1.34
C GLY A 142 -6.54 2.42 1.38
N GLU A 143 -5.35 2.99 1.21
CA GLU A 143 -4.09 2.25 1.24
C GLU A 143 -3.87 1.52 2.57
N ILE A 144 -3.65 0.20 2.51
CA ILE A 144 -3.30 -0.66 3.65
C ILE A 144 -1.90 -1.29 3.49
N ILE A 145 -1.46 -1.51 2.27
CA ILE A 145 -0.14 -2.03 1.90
C ILE A 145 0.44 -1.13 0.81
N GLY A 146 1.71 -0.76 0.96
CA GLY A 146 2.52 -0.15 -0.07
C GLY A 146 3.75 -0.99 -0.37
N GLY A 147 4.08 -1.20 -1.65
CA GLY A 147 5.18 -2.07 -2.05
C GLY A 147 5.78 -1.71 -3.40
N SER A 148 6.78 -2.47 -3.82
CA SER A 148 7.37 -2.34 -5.15
C SER A 148 8.27 -3.51 -5.50
N GLN A 149 8.48 -3.73 -6.79
CA GLN A 149 9.71 -4.35 -7.23
C GLN A 149 10.86 -3.37 -7.03
N ARG A 150 12.01 -3.85 -6.56
CA ARG A 150 13.20 -3.04 -6.29
C ARG A 150 14.04 -2.91 -7.56
N GLU A 151 14.70 -1.73 -7.73
CA GLU A 151 15.67 -1.58 -8.82
C GLU A 151 16.88 -2.46 -8.57
N ASP A 152 17.13 -3.36 -9.47
CA ASP A 152 18.22 -4.35 -9.42
C ASP A 152 19.39 -4.02 -10.34
N ASP A 153 19.25 -2.97 -11.16
CA ASP A 153 20.30 -2.44 -12.03
C ASP A 153 21.07 -1.34 -11.30
N TYR A 154 22.41 -1.52 -11.18
CA TYR A 154 23.29 -0.58 -10.47
C TYR A 154 23.29 0.81 -11.11
N ASP A 155 23.41 0.89 -12.44
CA ASP A 155 23.56 2.17 -13.14
C ASP A 155 22.25 2.97 -13.09
N LYS A 156 21.10 2.30 -13.19
CA LYS A 156 19.79 2.95 -13.06
C LYS A 156 19.55 3.46 -11.64
N LEU A 157 19.89 2.67 -10.62
CA LEU A 157 19.77 3.07 -9.22
C LEU A 157 20.66 4.27 -8.90
N LEU A 158 21.93 4.24 -9.35
CA LEU A 158 22.87 5.33 -9.19
C LEU A 158 22.37 6.61 -9.89
N ALA A 159 21.91 6.48 -11.12
CA ALA A 159 21.35 7.60 -11.87
C ALA A 159 20.16 8.25 -11.14
N ARG A 160 19.31 7.42 -10.52
CA ARG A 160 18.15 7.93 -9.78
C ARG A 160 18.56 8.62 -8.47
N ILE A 161 19.53 8.10 -7.74
CA ILE A 161 20.11 8.73 -6.54
C ILE A 161 20.66 10.13 -6.92
N ASN A 162 21.42 10.23 -8.00
CA ASN A 162 21.98 11.48 -8.49
C ASN A 162 20.90 12.47 -8.98
N GLU A 163 19.88 11.98 -9.71
CA GLU A 163 18.73 12.81 -10.15
C GLU A 163 18.02 13.49 -8.97
N LEU A 164 17.94 12.81 -7.83
CA LEU A 164 17.32 13.34 -6.62
C LEU A 164 18.27 14.18 -5.75
N GLY A 165 19.53 14.32 -6.14
CA GLY A 165 20.54 15.06 -5.37
C GLY A 165 20.95 14.39 -4.06
N LEU A 166 20.75 13.06 -3.95
CA LEU A 166 21.15 12.27 -2.79
C LEU A 166 22.64 11.95 -2.85
N SER A 167 23.27 11.78 -1.68
CA SER A 167 24.70 11.46 -1.57
C SER A 167 24.96 9.98 -1.89
N GLU A 168 25.83 9.69 -2.85
CA GLU A 168 26.26 8.31 -3.13
C GLU A 168 26.90 7.64 -1.92
N ASP A 169 27.67 8.39 -1.13
CA ASP A 169 28.35 7.86 0.05
C ASP A 169 27.37 7.36 1.11
N ASP A 170 26.23 8.06 1.29
CA ASP A 170 25.20 7.68 2.25
C ASP A 170 24.48 6.39 1.83
N TYR A 171 24.38 6.14 0.52
CA TYR A 171 23.74 4.95 -0.04
C TYR A 171 24.71 3.91 -0.61
N LYS A 172 26.00 4.06 -0.35
CA LYS A 172 27.04 3.16 -0.87
C LYS A 172 26.75 1.69 -0.52
N PHE A 173 26.35 1.40 0.72
CA PHE A 173 26.01 0.04 1.15
C PHE A 173 24.87 -0.56 0.32
N TYR A 174 23.89 0.24 -0.06
CA TYR A 174 22.75 -0.19 -0.84
C TYR A 174 23.10 -0.38 -2.33
N LEU A 175 23.94 0.50 -2.87
CA LEU A 175 24.51 0.38 -4.21
C LEU A 175 25.41 -0.87 -4.32
N ASP A 176 26.22 -1.16 -3.31
CA ASP A 176 27.10 -2.31 -3.29
C ASP A 176 26.35 -3.65 -3.40
N LEU A 177 25.10 -3.73 -2.93
CA LEU A 177 24.23 -4.91 -3.13
C LEU A 177 23.91 -5.17 -4.60
N ARG A 178 23.94 -4.14 -5.46
CA ARG A 178 23.76 -4.30 -6.92
C ARG A 178 25.08 -4.54 -7.63
N LYS A 179 26.14 -3.91 -7.14
CA LYS A 179 27.48 -4.00 -7.72
C LYS A 179 28.10 -5.39 -7.59
N TYR A 180 27.87 -6.07 -6.47
CA TYR A 180 28.52 -7.33 -6.14
C TYR A 180 27.63 -8.58 -6.29
N GLY A 181 26.47 -8.47 -6.91
CA GLY A 181 25.63 -9.61 -7.22
C GLY A 181 24.16 -9.40 -6.89
N SER A 182 23.51 -8.55 -7.67
CA SER A 182 22.07 -8.30 -7.51
C SER A 182 21.23 -9.51 -7.86
N ALA A 183 20.09 -9.64 -7.19
CA ALA A 183 19.00 -10.51 -7.58
C ALA A 183 17.74 -9.68 -7.74
N ARG A 184 16.87 -10.08 -8.68
CA ARG A 184 15.50 -9.52 -8.76
C ARG A 184 14.80 -9.77 -7.42
N HIS A 185 14.18 -8.75 -6.84
CA HIS A 185 13.44 -8.87 -5.58
C HIS A 185 12.34 -7.81 -5.50
N ALA A 186 11.34 -8.09 -4.69
CA ALA A 186 10.21 -7.23 -4.46
C ALA A 186 9.77 -7.35 -2.99
N GLY A 187 9.06 -6.37 -2.50
CA GLY A 187 8.59 -6.38 -1.12
C GLY A 187 7.57 -5.29 -0.87
N PHE A 188 6.86 -5.44 0.23
CA PHE A 188 5.84 -4.48 0.64
C PHE A 188 5.85 -4.26 2.15
N GLY A 189 5.17 -3.21 2.59
CA GLY A 189 4.90 -2.94 4.00
C GLY A 189 3.41 -2.91 4.29
N LEU A 190 2.98 -3.68 5.28
CA LEU A 190 1.65 -3.58 5.89
C LEU A 190 1.78 -2.87 7.23
N GLY A 191 1.13 -1.71 7.38
CA GLY A 191 1.02 -1.03 8.66
C GLY A 191 0.18 -1.84 9.66
N PHE A 192 0.80 -2.30 10.76
CA PHE A 192 0.11 -3.15 11.73
C PHE A 192 -1.09 -2.44 12.36
N GLU A 193 -0.94 -1.20 12.76
CA GLU A 193 -2.03 -0.41 13.35
C GLU A 193 -3.15 -0.14 12.34
N ARG A 194 -2.82 0.11 11.07
CA ARG A 194 -3.84 0.20 10.01
C ARG A 194 -4.59 -1.10 9.82
N CYS A 195 -3.89 -2.23 9.89
CA CYS A 195 -4.51 -3.54 9.84
C CYS A 195 -5.47 -3.75 11.02
N VAL A 196 -5.08 -3.39 12.25
CA VAL A 196 -5.96 -3.46 13.42
C VAL A 196 -7.18 -2.55 13.26
N MET A 197 -7.01 -1.31 12.80
CA MET A 197 -8.14 -0.42 12.47
C MET A 197 -9.09 -1.07 11.47
N TYR A 198 -8.55 -1.68 10.43
CA TYR A 198 -9.34 -2.32 9.38
C TYR A 198 -10.16 -3.51 9.91
N LEU A 199 -9.53 -4.34 10.75
CA LEU A 199 -10.16 -5.53 11.36
C LEU A 199 -11.20 -5.18 12.42
N THR A 200 -11.07 -4.05 13.09
CA THR A 200 -11.96 -3.64 14.21
C THR A 200 -12.99 -2.58 13.83
N GLY A 201 -12.80 -1.91 12.69
CA GLY A 201 -13.63 -0.77 12.30
C GLY A 201 -13.32 0.52 13.08
N MET A 202 -12.25 0.54 13.88
CA MET A 202 -11.86 1.73 14.64
C MET A 202 -11.44 2.86 13.70
N GLY A 203 -12.00 4.06 13.92
CA GLY A 203 -11.78 5.22 13.04
C GLY A 203 -10.54 6.04 13.35
N ASN A 204 -9.86 5.81 14.48
CA ASN A 204 -8.71 6.59 14.89
C ASN A 204 -7.55 5.67 15.28
N ILE A 205 -6.39 5.88 14.65
CA ILE A 205 -5.19 5.07 14.90
C ILE A 205 -4.72 5.10 16.36
N ARG A 206 -5.02 6.16 17.11
CA ARG A 206 -4.67 6.26 18.55
C ARG A 206 -5.39 5.22 19.40
N ASP A 207 -6.57 4.77 18.95
CA ASP A 207 -7.39 3.82 19.69
C ASP A 207 -6.94 2.36 19.50
N VAL A 208 -6.00 2.14 18.58
CA VAL A 208 -5.39 0.81 18.29
C VAL A 208 -3.92 0.72 18.69
N ILE A 209 -3.41 1.75 19.37
CA ILE A 209 -2.04 1.81 19.91
C ILE A 209 -2.15 1.86 21.44
N PRO A 210 -1.48 0.94 22.18
CA PRO A 210 -1.55 0.92 23.64
C PRO A 210 -1.07 2.22 24.31
N PHE A 211 -0.05 2.87 23.74
CA PHE A 211 0.54 4.11 24.24
C PHE A 211 0.73 5.11 23.09
N PRO A 212 -0.36 5.73 22.60
CA PRO A 212 -0.28 6.63 21.46
C PRO A 212 0.49 7.90 21.81
N ARG A 213 1.47 8.25 20.98
CA ARG A 213 2.23 9.48 21.08
C ARG A 213 1.66 10.54 20.15
N THR A 214 1.45 11.73 20.67
CA THR A 214 0.90 12.86 19.92
C THR A 214 1.72 14.12 20.19
N VAL A 215 1.39 15.21 19.48
CA VAL A 215 2.03 16.50 19.75
C VAL A 215 1.82 16.88 21.22
N ASN A 216 2.93 17.18 21.90
CA ASN A 216 2.99 17.49 23.32
C ASN A 216 2.59 16.35 24.28
N ASN A 217 2.48 15.11 23.78
CA ASN A 217 2.20 13.94 24.61
C ASN A 217 3.12 12.79 24.21
N CYS A 218 4.07 12.47 25.08
CA CYS A 218 5.00 11.35 24.99
C CYS A 218 5.16 10.66 26.34
N GLU A 219 4.09 10.60 27.10
CA GLU A 219 4.03 9.89 28.39
C GLU A 219 3.71 8.43 28.15
N LEU A 220 4.32 7.56 28.94
CA LEU A 220 4.04 6.12 28.98
C LEU A 220 2.85 5.86 29.87
#